data_94cb075e7dc64e82978f03cf03c15af8
#
_entry.id   94cb075e7dc64e82978f03cf03c15af8
#
_cell.length_a   1.000
_cell.length_b   1.000
_cell.length_c   1.000
_cell.angle_alpha   90.00
_cell.angle_beta   90.00
_cell.angle_gamma   90.00
#
_symmetry.space_group_name_H-M   'P 1'
#
loop_
_entity.id
_entity.type
_entity.pdbx_description
1 polymer ?
#
loop_
_entity_poly.entity_id
_entity_poly.type
_entity_poly.pdbx_seq_one_letter_code
_entity_poly.pdbx_strand_id
1 'polypeptide(L)'
;MNDNSRSIVLFTGISHSIVHTYELSIPILVAIWLVEFPVTTATMGAVVSVGYGLFGIGALPGGVLADRLGSRTLIVGCLAGMGLSFLLLSLAPGVVTIAIALAAWGIAASVYHPSGLSLISTGVDNRGSAFAYHGMAGNIGIAFGPLLTALLLLTFDWRMVARLLVIPTVVAIGYALTTEFDESAAVTADGGTDRRQPTDDSEAMSLSTFLTDSRALFTVGFTLAMAVVMMNGLFYRGMLTFLPDVLDQFLPPITDYIRLFDPGSPIAEEFSLSSYVYVALLTVGIGGQYVGGKLSDRIPSTTGLAVVFGGLVVVTVGFVPAASGGLATLLVASGLLGFLLFALQPLYQATIADHSPPGDRGLSYGYTYLVSFGIGAAGAAVAGFLLSVVT
;
A
#
# COMPACT_ATOMS: atom_id res chain seq x y z
N MET A 1 17.69 17.03 1.29
CA MET A 1 17.04 16.62 2.55
C MET A 1 18.02 16.81 3.67
N ASN A 2 17.59 17.45 4.77
CA ASN A 2 18.35 17.57 6.01
C ASN A 2 18.39 16.21 6.76
N ASP A 3 19.13 16.11 7.86
CA ASP A 3 19.32 14.84 8.57
C ASP A 3 18.03 14.35 9.23
N ASN A 4 17.18 15.27 9.77
CA ASN A 4 15.85 14.93 10.28
C ASN A 4 14.97 14.26 9.21
N SER A 5 14.88 14.90 8.06
CA SER A 5 14.11 14.37 6.93
C SER A 5 14.63 13.02 6.43
N ARG A 6 15.96 12.82 6.43
CA ARG A 6 16.55 11.52 6.05
C ARG A 6 16.20 10.43 7.04
N SER A 7 16.28 10.71 8.34
CA SER A 7 15.94 9.76 9.40
C SER A 7 14.46 9.35 9.30
N ILE A 8 13.54 10.31 9.10
CA ILE A 8 12.11 10.04 8.94
C ILE A 8 11.85 9.20 7.69
N VAL A 9 12.42 9.57 6.54
CA VAL A 9 12.20 8.86 5.28
C VAL A 9 12.76 7.44 5.33
N LEU A 10 13.93 7.27 5.94
CA LEU A 10 14.52 5.93 6.10
C LEU A 10 13.69 5.07 7.05
N PHE A 11 13.27 5.61 8.19
CA PHE A 11 12.41 4.91 9.15
C PHE A 11 11.07 4.50 8.54
N THR A 12 10.37 5.45 7.93
CA THR A 12 9.08 5.18 7.29
C THR A 12 9.23 4.25 6.08
N GLY A 13 10.29 4.40 5.29
CA GLY A 13 10.56 3.54 4.14
C GLY A 13 10.82 2.08 4.54
N ILE A 14 11.71 1.84 5.51
CA ILE A 14 11.96 0.48 6.03
C ILE A 14 10.65 -0.13 6.56
N SER A 15 9.92 0.62 7.36
CA SER A 15 8.65 0.16 7.94
C SER A 15 7.63 -0.16 6.87
N HIS A 16 7.51 0.66 5.81
CA HIS A 16 6.61 0.45 4.68
C HIS A 16 6.94 -0.82 3.89
N SER A 17 8.22 -1.03 3.64
CA SER A 17 8.70 -2.25 2.98
C SER A 17 8.33 -3.50 3.80
N ILE A 18 8.48 -3.45 5.12
CA ILE A 18 8.13 -4.57 6.01
C ILE A 18 6.63 -4.82 6.05
N VAL A 19 5.79 -3.78 6.14
CA VAL A 19 4.32 -3.92 6.11
C VAL A 19 3.88 -4.69 4.88
N HIS A 20 4.35 -4.29 3.69
CA HIS A 20 3.99 -4.97 2.45
C HIS A 20 4.67 -6.34 2.29
N THR A 21 5.84 -6.55 2.88
CA THR A 21 6.46 -7.89 2.93
C THR A 21 5.55 -8.88 3.65
N TYR A 22 5.01 -8.51 4.81
CA TYR A 22 4.04 -9.35 5.52
C TYR A 22 2.75 -9.53 4.72
N GLU A 23 2.19 -8.44 4.23
CA GLU A 23 0.93 -8.44 3.48
C GLU A 23 0.98 -9.40 2.29
N LEU A 24 2.02 -9.30 1.48
CA LEU A 24 2.14 -10.07 0.24
C LEU A 24 2.77 -11.47 0.45
N SER A 25 3.28 -11.78 1.65
CA SER A 25 3.65 -13.14 2.04
C SER A 25 2.42 -14.01 2.31
N ILE A 26 1.31 -13.43 2.75
CA ILE A 26 0.08 -14.16 3.07
C ILE A 26 -0.45 -14.98 1.88
N PRO A 27 -0.60 -14.43 0.65
CA PRO A 27 -1.07 -15.21 -0.50
C PRO A 27 -0.20 -16.43 -0.81
N ILE A 28 1.11 -16.33 -0.67
CA ILE A 28 2.05 -17.45 -0.86
C ILE A 28 1.79 -18.55 0.18
N LEU A 29 1.56 -18.16 1.44
CA LEU A 29 1.27 -19.11 2.51
C LEU A 29 -0.12 -19.76 2.36
N VAL A 30 -1.10 -19.05 1.80
CA VAL A 30 -2.45 -19.59 1.52
C VAL A 30 -2.40 -20.84 0.65
N ALA A 31 -1.56 -20.86 -0.38
CA ALA A 31 -1.40 -22.01 -1.25
C ALA A 31 -0.99 -23.27 -0.46
N ILE A 32 -0.10 -23.10 0.53
CA ILE A 32 0.34 -24.20 1.40
C ILE A 32 -0.75 -24.59 2.39
N TRP A 33 -1.45 -23.62 2.98
CA TRP A 33 -2.52 -23.91 3.95
C TRP A 33 -3.69 -24.66 3.32
N LEU A 34 -4.00 -24.42 2.04
CA LEU A 34 -5.03 -25.15 1.31
C LEU A 34 -4.65 -26.62 1.09
N VAL A 35 -3.37 -26.95 1.04
CA VAL A 35 -2.89 -28.34 0.96
C VAL A 35 -2.80 -28.99 2.35
N GLU A 36 -2.36 -28.23 3.37
CA GLU A 36 -2.14 -28.79 4.71
C GLU A 36 -3.44 -28.99 5.50
N PHE A 37 -4.41 -28.07 5.35
CA PHE A 37 -5.65 -28.11 6.13
C PHE A 37 -6.85 -28.53 5.28
N PRO A 38 -7.74 -29.41 5.81
CA PRO A 38 -8.91 -29.88 5.07
C PRO A 38 -10.03 -28.82 5.05
N VAL A 39 -9.79 -27.71 4.35
CA VAL A 39 -10.75 -26.60 4.21
C VAL A 39 -10.93 -26.21 2.74
N THR A 40 -12.07 -25.60 2.43
CA THR A 40 -12.33 -25.12 1.08
C THR A 40 -11.61 -23.81 0.81
N THR A 41 -11.36 -23.49 -0.46
CA THR A 41 -10.82 -22.20 -0.89
C THR A 41 -11.69 -21.04 -0.40
N ALA A 42 -13.02 -21.22 -0.38
CA ALA A 42 -13.94 -20.19 0.14
C ALA A 42 -13.73 -19.94 1.64
N THR A 43 -13.53 -21.00 2.44
CA THR A 43 -13.23 -20.86 3.87
C THR A 43 -11.89 -20.16 4.09
N MET A 44 -10.86 -20.53 3.35
CA MET A 44 -9.54 -19.90 3.46
C MET A 44 -9.60 -18.43 3.00
N GLY A 45 -10.33 -18.14 1.93
CA GLY A 45 -10.59 -16.77 1.48
C GLY A 45 -11.28 -15.93 2.55
N ALA A 46 -12.28 -16.48 3.26
CA ALA A 46 -12.95 -15.79 4.37
C ALA A 46 -11.97 -15.51 5.53
N VAL A 47 -11.12 -16.47 5.87
CA VAL A 47 -10.08 -16.31 6.91
C VAL A 47 -9.12 -15.17 6.58
N VAL A 48 -8.63 -15.14 5.36
CA VAL A 48 -7.71 -14.08 4.89
C VAL A 48 -8.42 -12.72 4.83
N SER A 49 -9.70 -12.70 4.42
CA SER A 49 -10.51 -11.49 4.35
C SER A 49 -10.70 -10.81 5.71
N VAL A 50 -10.68 -11.57 6.81
CA VAL A 50 -10.70 -10.98 8.16
C VAL A 50 -9.49 -10.09 8.39
N GLY A 51 -8.29 -10.57 8.08
CA GLY A 51 -7.06 -9.80 8.23
C GLY A 51 -7.06 -8.53 7.36
N TYR A 52 -7.32 -8.67 6.07
CA TYR A 52 -7.35 -7.52 5.15
C TYR A 52 -8.50 -6.54 5.46
N GLY A 53 -9.66 -7.04 5.91
CA GLY A 53 -10.77 -6.20 6.33
C GLY A 53 -10.42 -5.33 7.53
N LEU A 54 -9.78 -5.93 8.55
CA LEU A 54 -9.31 -5.20 9.74
C LEU A 54 -8.18 -4.23 9.41
N PHE A 55 -7.27 -4.59 8.47
CA PHE A 55 -6.26 -3.68 7.95
C PHE A 55 -6.87 -2.40 7.35
N GLY A 56 -7.91 -2.55 6.51
CA GLY A 56 -8.59 -1.40 5.90
C GLY A 56 -9.42 -0.58 6.88
N ILE A 57 -10.28 -1.23 7.66
CA ILE A 57 -11.20 -0.56 8.59
C ILE A 57 -10.44 0.12 9.73
N GLY A 58 -9.37 -0.50 10.22
CA GLY A 58 -8.55 0.04 11.30
C GLY A 58 -7.72 1.28 10.92
N ALA A 59 -7.60 1.62 9.63
CA ALA A 59 -6.85 2.79 9.19
C ALA A 59 -7.44 4.11 9.73
N LEU A 60 -8.77 4.21 9.82
CA LEU A 60 -9.41 5.43 10.35
C LEU A 60 -9.14 5.64 11.85
N PRO A 61 -9.42 4.71 12.77
CA PRO A 61 -9.00 4.85 14.15
C PRO A 61 -7.47 4.96 14.30
N GLY A 62 -6.70 4.29 13.43
CA GLY A 62 -5.25 4.43 13.36
C GLY A 62 -4.79 5.86 13.10
N GLY A 63 -5.49 6.59 12.24
CA GLY A 63 -5.25 8.01 11.97
C GLY A 63 -5.46 8.89 13.20
N VAL A 64 -6.57 8.68 13.91
CA VAL A 64 -6.84 9.39 15.17
C VAL A 64 -5.77 9.12 16.23
N LEU A 65 -5.34 7.86 16.32
CA LEU A 65 -4.27 7.48 17.25
C LEU A 65 -2.93 8.12 16.87
N ALA A 66 -2.63 8.26 15.55
CA ALA A 66 -1.40 8.90 15.08
C ALA A 66 -1.29 10.36 15.53
N ASP A 67 -2.39 11.10 15.42
CA ASP A 67 -2.43 12.50 15.83
C ASP A 67 -2.28 12.69 17.35
N ARG A 68 -2.60 11.67 18.15
CA ARG A 68 -2.62 11.73 19.63
C ARG A 68 -1.39 11.11 20.28
N LEU A 69 -1.01 9.92 19.85
CA LEU A 69 0.09 9.15 20.47
C LEU A 69 1.45 9.39 19.82
N GLY A 70 1.47 10.09 18.67
CA GLY A 70 2.64 10.27 17.84
C GLY A 70 2.86 9.11 16.88
N SER A 71 3.31 9.47 15.69
CA SER A 71 3.47 8.53 14.59
C SER A 71 4.54 7.48 14.86
N ARG A 72 5.67 7.88 15.47
CA ARG A 72 6.78 6.97 15.81
C ARG A 72 6.30 5.83 16.72
N THR A 73 5.58 6.16 17.79
CA THR A 73 5.08 5.19 18.75
C THR A 73 4.17 4.16 18.07
N LEU A 74 3.28 4.63 17.21
CA LEU A 74 2.35 3.75 16.50
C LEU A 74 3.05 2.89 15.46
N ILE A 75 4.03 3.40 14.72
CA ILE A 75 4.78 2.61 13.74
C ILE A 75 5.58 1.51 14.45
N VAL A 76 6.21 1.80 15.59
CA VAL A 76 6.89 0.78 16.40
C VAL A 76 5.90 -0.25 16.92
N GLY A 77 4.74 0.18 17.42
CA GLY A 77 3.67 -0.71 17.84
C GLY A 77 3.11 -1.59 16.70
N CYS A 78 2.96 -1.01 15.51
CA CYS A 78 2.60 -1.73 14.29
C CYS A 78 3.61 -2.85 13.96
N LEU A 79 4.89 -2.50 13.88
CA LEU A 79 5.96 -3.46 13.61
C LEU A 79 5.99 -4.59 14.65
N ALA A 80 5.92 -4.25 15.93
CA ALA A 80 5.89 -5.24 17.02
C ALA A 80 4.65 -6.14 16.92
N GLY A 81 3.47 -5.56 16.71
CA GLY A 81 2.22 -6.29 16.57
C GLY A 81 2.21 -7.23 15.36
N MET A 82 2.72 -6.79 14.20
CA MET A 82 2.87 -7.65 13.02
C MET A 82 3.86 -8.79 13.27
N GLY A 83 5.01 -8.52 13.88
CA GLY A 83 5.98 -9.54 14.23
C GLY A 83 5.39 -10.58 15.19
N LEU A 84 4.70 -10.14 16.25
CA LEU A 84 4.02 -11.03 17.20
C LEU A 84 2.90 -11.84 16.53
N SER A 85 2.16 -11.26 15.58
CA SER A 85 1.12 -11.99 14.85
C SER A 85 1.69 -13.10 13.98
N PHE A 86 2.84 -12.89 13.33
CA PHE A 86 3.54 -13.92 12.55
C PHE A 86 4.21 -14.98 13.44
N LEU A 87 4.66 -14.62 14.64
CA LEU A 87 5.04 -15.62 15.64
C LEU A 87 3.85 -16.48 16.06
N LEU A 88 2.69 -15.86 16.34
CA LEU A 88 1.45 -16.59 16.61
C LEU A 88 1.05 -17.48 15.43
N LEU A 89 1.13 -16.95 14.20
CA LEU A 89 0.89 -17.69 12.97
C LEU A 89 1.78 -18.94 12.88
N SER A 90 3.06 -18.81 13.23
CA SER A 90 4.01 -19.93 13.22
C SER A 90 3.67 -21.06 14.20
N LEU A 91 2.84 -20.79 15.17
CA LEU A 91 2.38 -21.76 16.18
C LEU A 91 0.98 -22.32 15.86
N ALA A 92 0.37 -21.92 14.73
CA ALA A 92 -1.01 -22.26 14.42
C ALA A 92 -1.20 -23.77 14.19
N PRO A 93 -2.02 -24.46 15.01
CA PRO A 93 -2.35 -25.87 14.82
C PRO A 93 -3.47 -26.07 13.78
N GLY A 94 -4.16 -24.99 13.36
CA GLY A 94 -5.29 -25.08 12.45
C GLY A 94 -5.82 -23.69 12.01
N VAL A 95 -6.81 -23.70 11.16
CA VAL A 95 -7.31 -22.53 10.43
C VAL A 95 -7.90 -21.44 11.34
N VAL A 96 -8.49 -21.82 12.49
CA VAL A 96 -9.00 -20.84 13.46
C VAL A 96 -7.86 -20.01 14.05
N THR A 97 -6.74 -20.65 14.40
CA THR A 97 -5.56 -19.91 14.92
C THR A 97 -4.92 -19.06 13.84
N ILE A 98 -4.91 -19.52 12.59
CA ILE A 98 -4.51 -18.71 11.43
C ILE A 98 -5.40 -17.46 11.34
N ALA A 99 -6.73 -17.61 11.43
CA ALA A 99 -7.66 -16.48 11.39
C ALA A 99 -7.38 -15.46 12.50
N ILE A 100 -7.11 -15.93 13.73
CA ILE A 100 -6.77 -15.07 14.87
C ILE A 100 -5.44 -14.34 14.63
N ALA A 101 -4.43 -15.04 14.11
CA ALA A 101 -3.14 -14.45 13.81
C ALA A 101 -3.26 -13.38 12.69
N LEU A 102 -4.02 -13.66 11.64
CA LEU A 102 -4.26 -12.70 10.56
C LEU A 102 -5.12 -11.51 11.02
N ALA A 103 -6.09 -11.74 11.92
CA ALA A 103 -6.83 -10.63 12.53
C ALA A 103 -5.91 -9.71 13.36
N ALA A 104 -5.02 -10.29 14.16
CA ALA A 104 -4.02 -9.54 14.92
C ALA A 104 -3.06 -8.77 14.01
N TRP A 105 -2.61 -9.41 12.90
CA TRP A 105 -1.82 -8.76 11.88
C TRP A 105 -2.56 -7.57 11.26
N GLY A 106 -3.81 -7.76 10.83
CA GLY A 106 -4.62 -6.70 10.21
C GLY A 106 -4.80 -5.49 11.12
N ILE A 107 -5.12 -5.72 12.41
CA ILE A 107 -5.23 -4.65 13.41
C ILE A 107 -3.89 -3.92 13.58
N ALA A 108 -2.79 -4.66 13.72
CA ALA A 108 -1.47 -4.05 13.90
C ALA A 108 -1.03 -3.26 12.67
N ALA A 109 -1.21 -3.82 11.47
CA ALA A 109 -0.81 -3.19 10.22
C ALA A 109 -1.64 -1.94 9.87
N SER A 110 -2.91 -1.88 10.30
CA SER A 110 -3.87 -0.82 9.95
C SER A 110 -3.42 0.59 10.32
N VAL A 111 -2.65 0.73 11.40
CA VAL A 111 -2.19 2.03 11.89
C VAL A 111 -0.98 2.57 11.12
N TYR A 112 -0.32 1.74 10.30
CA TYR A 112 0.92 2.13 9.64
C TYR A 112 0.75 3.29 8.66
N HIS A 113 -0.13 3.14 7.67
CA HIS A 113 -0.24 4.12 6.59
C HIS A 113 -0.62 5.52 7.08
N PRO A 114 -1.66 5.70 7.93
CA PRO A 114 -1.96 7.02 8.46
C PRO A 114 -0.79 7.58 9.29
N SER A 115 -0.12 6.76 10.11
CA SER A 115 1.01 7.22 10.93
C SER A 115 2.24 7.57 10.08
N GLY A 116 2.60 6.74 9.11
CA GLY A 116 3.75 6.97 8.24
C GLY A 116 3.60 8.22 7.38
N LEU A 117 2.42 8.42 6.79
CA LEU A 117 2.14 9.61 5.98
C LEU A 117 1.99 10.87 6.85
N SER A 118 1.39 10.77 8.02
CA SER A 118 1.34 11.86 8.99
C SER A 118 2.76 12.31 9.36
N LEU A 119 3.64 11.37 9.73
CA LEU A 119 5.03 11.64 10.07
C LEU A 119 5.80 12.34 8.94
N ILE A 120 5.68 11.86 7.70
CA ILE A 120 6.29 12.51 6.55
C ILE A 120 5.75 13.92 6.35
N SER A 121 4.43 14.08 6.47
CA SER A 121 3.77 15.35 6.18
C SER A 121 4.03 16.42 7.23
N THR A 122 4.39 16.06 8.47
CA THR A 122 4.65 16.99 9.57
C THR A 122 6.14 17.20 9.84
N GLY A 123 6.97 16.18 9.56
CA GLY A 123 8.38 16.19 9.89
C GLY A 123 9.34 16.46 8.72
N VAL A 124 8.86 16.50 7.47
CA VAL A 124 9.71 16.62 6.27
C VAL A 124 9.30 17.81 5.40
N ASP A 125 10.25 18.72 5.10
CA ASP A 125 10.00 19.92 4.28
C ASP A 125 9.62 19.56 2.83
N ASN A 126 10.43 18.72 2.17
CA ASN A 126 10.20 18.27 0.79
C ASN A 126 9.31 17.05 0.77
N ARG A 127 8.04 17.23 1.13
CA ARG A 127 7.03 16.15 1.31
C ARG A 127 6.84 15.28 0.07
N GLY A 128 6.78 15.88 -1.12
CA GLY A 128 6.58 15.14 -2.37
C GLY A 128 7.69 14.12 -2.62
N SER A 129 8.95 14.53 -2.50
CA SER A 129 10.10 13.62 -2.60
C SER A 129 10.08 12.55 -1.50
N ALA A 130 9.68 12.91 -0.28
CA ALA A 130 9.60 11.96 0.84
C ALA A 130 8.50 10.91 0.59
N PHE A 131 7.32 11.32 0.11
CA PHE A 131 6.26 10.39 -0.30
C PHE A 131 6.69 9.49 -1.46
N ALA A 132 7.49 10.00 -2.41
CA ALA A 132 8.05 9.18 -3.47
C ALA A 132 8.96 8.06 -2.92
N TYR A 133 9.92 8.41 -2.07
CA TYR A 133 10.82 7.43 -1.45
C TYR A 133 10.06 6.42 -0.58
N HIS A 134 9.08 6.90 0.18
CA HIS A 134 8.20 6.04 0.97
C HIS A 134 7.40 5.06 0.08
N GLY A 135 6.82 5.54 -1.02
CA GLY A 135 6.10 4.69 -1.96
C GLY A 135 7.02 3.68 -2.66
N MET A 136 8.22 4.11 -3.08
CA MET A 136 9.22 3.20 -3.65
C MET A 136 9.61 2.08 -2.67
N ALA A 137 9.79 2.41 -1.40
CA ALA A 137 10.09 1.42 -0.36
C ALA A 137 8.93 0.44 -0.16
N GLY A 138 7.68 0.91 -0.21
CA GLY A 138 6.49 0.05 -0.21
C GLY A 138 6.49 -0.94 -1.37
N ASN A 139 6.79 -0.46 -2.59
CA ASN A 139 6.87 -1.33 -3.78
C ASN A 139 8.02 -2.36 -3.68
N ILE A 140 9.12 -2.03 -3.03
CA ILE A 140 10.15 -3.02 -2.72
C ILE A 140 9.57 -4.13 -1.84
N GLY A 141 8.79 -3.79 -0.81
CA GLY A 141 8.10 -4.77 0.03
C GLY A 141 7.10 -5.64 -0.74
N ILE A 142 6.33 -5.02 -1.65
CA ILE A 142 5.37 -5.71 -2.53
C ILE A 142 6.06 -6.75 -3.42
N ALA A 143 7.21 -6.40 -4.00
CA ALA A 143 7.96 -7.30 -4.87
C ALA A 143 8.80 -8.32 -4.09
N PHE A 144 9.49 -7.85 -3.05
CA PHE A 144 10.44 -8.66 -2.30
C PHE A 144 9.76 -9.62 -1.30
N GLY A 145 8.62 -9.24 -0.73
CA GLY A 145 7.89 -10.07 0.24
C GLY A 145 7.53 -11.47 -0.29
N PRO A 146 6.77 -11.56 -1.40
CA PRO A 146 6.45 -12.86 -2.00
C PRO A 146 7.71 -13.63 -2.44
N LEU A 147 8.67 -12.95 -3.05
CA LEU A 147 9.92 -13.57 -3.50
C LEU A 147 10.71 -14.16 -2.32
N LEU A 148 10.91 -13.38 -1.25
CA LEU A 148 11.60 -13.84 -0.06
C LEU A 148 10.88 -15.04 0.56
N THR A 149 9.55 -14.97 0.68
CA THR A 149 8.73 -16.05 1.22
C THR A 149 8.87 -17.31 0.38
N ALA A 150 8.76 -17.21 -0.94
CA ALA A 150 8.92 -18.34 -1.85
C ALA A 150 10.33 -18.97 -1.78
N LEU A 151 11.39 -18.16 -1.74
CA LEU A 151 12.76 -18.64 -1.62
C LEU A 151 13.00 -19.36 -0.29
N LEU A 152 12.48 -18.83 0.81
CA LEU A 152 12.60 -19.48 2.13
C LEU A 152 11.84 -20.81 2.15
N LEU A 153 10.69 -20.92 1.51
CA LEU A 153 9.91 -22.14 1.39
C LEU A 153 10.58 -23.26 0.61
N LEU A 154 11.61 -22.96 -0.19
CA LEU A 154 12.43 -24.01 -0.82
C LEU A 154 13.24 -24.85 0.19
N THR A 155 13.46 -24.32 1.40
CA THR A 155 14.34 -24.95 2.40
C THR A 155 13.64 -25.18 3.73
N PHE A 156 12.67 -24.34 4.08
CA PHE A 156 12.00 -24.35 5.38
C PHE A 156 10.50 -24.59 5.24
N ASP A 157 9.88 -25.19 6.25
CA ASP A 157 8.42 -25.22 6.35
C ASP A 157 7.85 -23.83 6.60
N TRP A 158 6.58 -23.63 6.30
CA TRP A 158 5.93 -22.32 6.38
C TRP A 158 5.92 -21.71 7.80
N ARG A 159 5.94 -22.56 8.85
CA ARG A 159 6.00 -22.07 10.24
C ARG A 159 7.36 -21.46 10.54
N MET A 160 8.43 -22.10 10.06
CA MET A 160 9.77 -21.53 10.15
C MET A 160 9.89 -20.26 9.30
N VAL A 161 9.32 -20.22 8.11
CA VAL A 161 9.30 -19.02 7.26
C VAL A 161 8.59 -17.86 7.98
N ALA A 162 7.43 -18.10 8.60
CA ALA A 162 6.74 -17.10 9.39
C ALA A 162 7.61 -16.53 10.54
N ARG A 163 8.42 -17.36 11.20
CA ARG A 163 9.40 -16.93 12.23
C ARG A 163 10.54 -16.09 11.62
N LEU A 164 11.08 -16.52 10.49
CA LEU A 164 12.20 -15.84 9.83
C LEU A 164 11.80 -14.45 9.33
N LEU A 165 10.54 -14.28 8.88
CA LEU A 165 10.00 -12.99 8.47
C LEU A 165 9.92 -11.95 9.62
N VAL A 166 10.05 -12.39 10.89
CA VAL A 166 10.12 -11.47 12.04
C VAL A 166 11.48 -10.77 12.15
N ILE A 167 12.55 -11.37 11.62
CA ILE A 167 13.91 -10.83 11.75
C ILE A 167 14.02 -9.38 11.21
N PRO A 168 13.58 -9.06 9.99
CA PRO A 168 13.58 -7.68 9.48
C PRO A 168 12.83 -6.71 10.38
N THR A 169 11.73 -7.16 10.98
CA THR A 169 10.92 -6.35 11.90
C THR A 169 11.67 -6.00 13.19
N VAL A 170 12.39 -6.96 13.78
CA VAL A 170 13.23 -6.72 14.96
C VAL A 170 14.34 -5.72 14.64
N VAL A 171 14.98 -5.84 13.47
CA VAL A 171 16.00 -4.90 13.02
C VAL A 171 15.41 -3.49 12.84
N ALA A 172 14.22 -3.37 12.24
CA ALA A 172 13.55 -2.09 12.05
C ALA A 172 13.15 -1.43 13.39
N ILE A 173 12.67 -2.21 14.35
CA ILE A 173 12.38 -1.73 15.71
C ILE A 173 13.69 -1.26 16.38
N GLY A 174 14.77 -2.03 16.27
CA GLY A 174 16.09 -1.63 16.78
C GLY A 174 16.55 -0.29 16.19
N TYR A 175 16.41 -0.12 14.87
CA TYR A 175 16.68 1.17 14.21
C TYR A 175 15.78 2.28 14.74
N ALA A 176 14.47 2.04 14.87
CA ALA A 176 13.53 3.01 15.40
C ALA A 176 13.87 3.48 16.81
N LEU A 177 14.37 2.60 17.67
CA LEU A 177 14.72 2.93 19.06
C LEU A 177 16.04 3.72 19.19
N THR A 178 16.92 3.59 18.20
CA THR A 178 18.25 4.25 18.21
C THR A 178 18.30 5.55 17.40
N THR A 179 17.31 5.79 16.52
CA THR A 179 17.28 6.98 15.67
C THR A 179 16.44 8.08 16.31
N GLU A 180 17.02 9.27 16.43
CA GLU A 180 16.33 10.47 16.90
C GLU A 180 15.89 11.32 15.71
N PHE A 181 14.66 11.82 15.75
CA PHE A 181 14.11 12.78 14.80
C PHE A 181 12.92 13.54 15.43
N ASP A 182 12.71 14.76 14.96
CA ASP A 182 11.55 15.59 15.31
C ASP A 182 10.40 15.33 14.32
N GLU A 183 9.29 14.82 14.84
CA GLU A 183 8.08 14.49 14.05
C GLU A 183 7.34 15.73 13.53
N SER A 184 7.63 16.92 14.06
CA SER A 184 6.94 18.19 13.76
C SER A 184 7.83 19.25 13.11
N ALA A 185 9.07 18.92 12.78
CA ALA A 185 10.08 19.87 12.32
C ALA A 185 9.64 20.77 11.14
N ALA A 186 8.90 20.24 10.17
CA ALA A 186 8.43 21.00 9.01
C ALA A 186 7.27 21.95 9.35
N VAL A 187 6.43 21.59 10.33
CA VAL A 187 5.26 22.41 10.72
C VAL A 187 5.67 23.56 11.63
N THR A 188 6.61 23.33 12.55
CA THR A 188 7.15 24.37 13.43
C THR A 188 7.96 25.40 12.66
N ALA A 189 8.67 25.00 11.59
CA ALA A 189 9.39 25.90 10.71
C ALA A 189 8.46 26.87 9.92
N ASP A 190 7.27 26.43 9.54
CA ASP A 190 6.26 27.21 8.84
C ASP A 190 5.44 28.15 9.78
N GLY A 191 5.78 28.25 11.07
CA GLY A 191 5.06 29.07 12.04
C GLY A 191 3.70 28.48 12.46
N GLY A 192 3.46 27.22 12.16
CA GLY A 192 2.30 26.46 12.62
C GLY A 192 2.35 26.30 14.15
N THR A 193 1.22 26.56 14.80
CA THR A 193 1.08 26.32 16.24
C THR A 193 1.16 24.84 16.53
N ASP A 194 1.92 24.53 17.53
CA ASP A 194 2.24 23.23 18.09
C ASP A 194 1.06 22.23 18.10
N ARG A 195 1.37 20.93 18.06
CA ARG A 195 0.41 19.84 18.31
C ARG A 195 -0.57 20.27 19.41
N ARG A 196 -1.87 20.02 19.23
CA ARG A 196 -2.81 20.05 20.35
C ARG A 196 -2.17 19.31 21.51
N GLN A 197 -1.72 20.05 22.54
CA GLN A 197 -1.32 19.41 23.79
C GLN A 197 -2.50 18.54 24.24
N PRO A 198 -2.25 17.30 24.69
CA PRO A 198 -3.32 16.46 25.21
C PRO A 198 -4.03 17.21 26.32
N THR A 199 -5.20 17.78 26.00
CA THR A 199 -6.15 18.19 27.02
C THR A 199 -6.74 16.91 27.58
N ASP A 200 -6.76 16.79 28.89
CA ASP A 200 -7.28 15.71 29.74
C ASP A 200 -7.64 14.40 28.99
N ASP A 201 -6.94 13.30 29.27
CA ASP A 201 -6.98 12.02 28.51
C ASP A 201 -8.39 11.46 28.25
N SER A 202 -9.39 11.88 29.04
CA SER A 202 -10.78 11.42 28.92
C SER A 202 -11.59 12.14 27.83
N GLU A 203 -11.33 13.43 27.56
CA GLU A 203 -11.99 14.17 26.49
C GLU A 203 -11.39 13.86 25.11
N ALA A 204 -10.13 13.48 25.09
CA ALA A 204 -9.37 13.25 23.87
C ALA A 204 -9.88 12.08 23.01
N MET A 205 -10.62 11.12 23.54
CA MET A 205 -11.15 9.94 22.83
C MET A 205 -12.68 9.96 22.65
N SER A 206 -13.34 11.11 22.88
CA SER A 206 -14.79 11.16 22.77
C SER A 206 -15.27 11.13 21.31
N LEU A 207 -16.43 10.51 21.08
CA LEU A 207 -17.08 10.51 19.78
C LEU A 207 -17.40 11.94 19.31
N SER A 208 -17.71 12.85 20.26
CA SER A 208 -17.98 14.26 19.96
C SER A 208 -16.74 14.97 19.40
N THR A 209 -15.56 14.75 19.98
CA THR A 209 -14.28 15.29 19.48
C THR A 209 -13.97 14.76 18.09
N PHE A 210 -14.08 13.44 17.88
CA PHE A 210 -13.91 12.83 16.57
C PHE A 210 -14.82 13.42 15.51
N LEU A 211 -16.12 13.60 15.82
CA LEU A 211 -17.08 14.18 14.89
C LEU A 211 -16.81 15.67 14.60
N THR A 212 -16.33 16.41 15.60
CA THR A 212 -15.96 17.82 15.43
C THR A 212 -14.74 17.97 14.53
N ASP A 213 -13.67 17.19 14.79
CA ASP A 213 -12.45 17.19 14.00
C ASP A 213 -12.72 16.72 12.57
N SER A 214 -13.53 15.65 12.41
CA SER A 214 -13.98 15.19 11.09
C SER A 214 -14.75 16.28 10.33
N ARG A 215 -15.66 16.99 10.97
CA ARG A 215 -16.40 18.09 10.34
C ARG A 215 -15.50 19.25 9.92
N ALA A 216 -14.54 19.60 10.76
CA ALA A 216 -13.58 20.66 10.47
C ALA A 216 -12.68 20.28 9.27
N LEU A 217 -12.34 18.98 9.14
CA LEU A 217 -11.53 18.44 8.08
C LEU A 217 -12.23 18.48 6.71
N PHE A 218 -13.55 18.16 6.66
CA PHE A 218 -14.30 18.08 5.39
C PHE A 218 -14.63 19.46 4.80
N THR A 219 -13.59 20.26 4.55
CA THR A 219 -13.66 21.46 3.71
C THR A 219 -13.92 21.08 2.24
N VAL A 220 -14.30 22.06 1.40
CA VAL A 220 -14.50 21.82 -0.03
C VAL A 220 -13.22 21.25 -0.69
N GLY A 221 -12.05 21.80 -0.36
CA GLY A 221 -10.76 21.33 -0.91
C GLY A 221 -10.47 19.90 -0.52
N PHE A 222 -10.59 19.56 0.77
CA PHE A 222 -10.38 18.19 1.25
C PHE A 222 -11.39 17.20 0.66
N THR A 223 -12.67 17.58 0.56
CA THR A 223 -13.72 16.74 -0.02
C THR A 223 -13.43 16.43 -1.51
N LEU A 224 -12.99 17.43 -2.28
CA LEU A 224 -12.58 17.22 -3.66
C LEU A 224 -11.34 16.32 -3.76
N ALA A 225 -10.35 16.51 -2.90
CA ALA A 225 -9.18 15.63 -2.83
C ALA A 225 -9.58 14.18 -2.49
N MET A 226 -10.52 13.98 -1.56
CA MET A 226 -11.08 12.65 -1.24
C MET A 226 -11.81 12.02 -2.42
N ALA A 227 -12.57 12.81 -3.20
CA ALA A 227 -13.22 12.30 -4.41
C ALA A 227 -12.20 11.83 -5.46
N VAL A 228 -11.10 12.58 -5.62
CA VAL A 228 -9.97 12.18 -6.50
C VAL A 228 -9.34 10.87 -6.03
N VAL A 229 -9.07 10.74 -4.72
CA VAL A 229 -8.52 9.52 -4.12
C VAL A 229 -9.47 8.34 -4.31
N MET A 230 -10.78 8.54 -4.14
CA MET A 230 -11.80 7.51 -4.35
C MET A 230 -11.80 7.01 -5.80
N MET A 231 -11.83 7.92 -6.77
CA MET A 231 -11.79 7.56 -8.18
C MET A 231 -10.50 6.83 -8.55
N ASN A 232 -9.35 7.31 -8.02
CA ASN A 232 -8.08 6.62 -8.18
C ASN A 232 -8.11 5.21 -7.59
N GLY A 233 -8.65 5.03 -6.38
CA GLY A 233 -8.77 3.73 -5.72
C GLY A 233 -9.62 2.74 -6.51
N LEU A 234 -10.79 3.18 -7.01
CA LEU A 234 -11.67 2.38 -7.87
C LEU A 234 -10.95 1.96 -9.15
N PHE A 235 -10.31 2.91 -9.84
CA PHE A 235 -9.58 2.64 -11.07
C PHE A 235 -8.38 1.71 -10.83
N TYR A 236 -7.56 2.01 -9.83
CA TYR A 236 -6.40 1.23 -9.45
C TYR A 236 -6.77 -0.23 -9.16
N ARG A 237 -7.78 -0.45 -8.32
CA ARG A 237 -8.20 -1.79 -7.93
C ARG A 237 -8.83 -2.54 -9.09
N GLY A 238 -9.70 -1.90 -9.87
CA GLY A 238 -10.32 -2.51 -11.05
C GLY A 238 -9.27 -2.89 -12.10
N MET A 239 -8.38 -1.96 -12.41
CA MET A 239 -7.35 -2.16 -13.43
C MET A 239 -6.35 -3.25 -13.04
N LEU A 240 -5.74 -3.17 -11.85
CA LEU A 240 -4.71 -4.12 -11.45
C LEU A 240 -5.26 -5.53 -11.18
N THR A 241 -6.54 -5.67 -10.84
CA THR A 241 -7.14 -6.99 -10.62
C THR A 241 -7.26 -7.80 -11.91
N PHE A 242 -7.63 -7.15 -13.01
CA PHE A 242 -7.92 -7.85 -14.27
C PHE A 242 -6.85 -7.62 -15.36
N LEU A 243 -5.85 -6.80 -15.09
CA LEU A 243 -4.82 -6.51 -16.08
C LEU A 243 -4.05 -7.75 -16.55
N PRO A 244 -3.68 -8.72 -15.71
CA PRO A 244 -3.04 -9.95 -16.18
C PRO A 244 -3.91 -10.70 -17.19
N ASP A 245 -5.21 -10.86 -16.92
CA ASP A 245 -6.15 -11.55 -17.81
C ASP A 245 -6.34 -10.79 -19.13
N VAL A 246 -6.37 -9.46 -19.08
CA VAL A 246 -6.43 -8.62 -20.28
C VAL A 246 -5.14 -8.74 -21.11
N LEU A 247 -3.98 -8.73 -20.45
CA LEU A 247 -2.69 -8.89 -21.15
C LEU A 247 -2.56 -10.26 -21.82
N ASP A 248 -3.08 -11.31 -21.20
CA ASP A 248 -3.03 -12.68 -21.72
C ASP A 248 -3.73 -12.80 -23.09
N GLN A 249 -4.75 -11.97 -23.36
CA GLN A 249 -5.45 -11.95 -24.65
C GLN A 249 -4.60 -11.43 -25.81
N PHE A 250 -3.55 -10.66 -25.51
CA PHE A 250 -2.68 -10.03 -26.51
C PHE A 250 -1.27 -10.61 -26.56
N LEU A 251 -0.92 -11.47 -25.61
CA LEU A 251 0.43 -12.03 -25.50
C LEU A 251 0.44 -13.47 -26.02
N PRO A 252 1.47 -13.86 -26.79
CA PRO A 252 1.67 -15.24 -27.15
C PRO A 252 2.11 -16.08 -25.94
N PRO A 253 1.94 -17.42 -25.98
CA PRO A 253 2.43 -18.29 -24.93
C PRO A 253 3.92 -18.09 -24.66
N ILE A 254 4.33 -18.07 -23.40
CA ILE A 254 5.74 -17.89 -23.02
C ILE A 254 6.65 -18.96 -23.63
N THR A 255 6.11 -20.14 -23.88
CA THR A 255 6.80 -21.28 -24.50
C THR A 255 7.32 -20.99 -25.90
N ASP A 256 6.77 -19.98 -26.59
CA ASP A 256 7.24 -19.55 -27.91
C ASP A 256 8.57 -18.79 -27.84
N TYR A 257 8.91 -18.25 -26.66
CA TYR A 257 10.12 -17.44 -26.44
C TYR A 257 11.16 -18.15 -25.58
N ILE A 258 10.74 -18.87 -24.54
CA ILE A 258 11.64 -19.48 -23.56
C ILE A 258 11.10 -20.86 -23.18
N ARG A 259 11.82 -21.92 -23.50
CA ARG A 259 11.53 -23.28 -23.04
C ARG A 259 12.20 -23.55 -21.69
N LEU A 260 11.73 -22.88 -20.61
CA LEU A 260 12.22 -23.12 -19.25
C LEU A 260 11.50 -24.27 -18.55
N PHE A 261 10.31 -24.64 -19.02
CA PHE A 261 9.47 -25.69 -18.41
C PHE A 261 8.80 -26.54 -19.50
N ASP A 262 8.46 -27.78 -19.17
CA ASP A 262 7.63 -28.60 -20.05
C ASP A 262 6.25 -27.95 -20.23
N PRO A 263 5.74 -27.82 -21.46
CA PRO A 263 4.48 -27.13 -21.76
C PRO A 263 3.23 -27.68 -21.04
N GLY A 264 3.30 -28.84 -20.45
CA GLY A 264 2.19 -29.47 -19.69
C GLY A 264 2.41 -29.49 -18.17
N SER A 265 3.44 -28.78 -17.66
CA SER A 265 3.67 -28.73 -16.21
C SER A 265 2.75 -27.66 -15.56
N PRO A 266 2.19 -27.90 -14.36
CA PRO A 266 1.42 -26.88 -13.63
C PRO A 266 2.18 -25.57 -13.41
N ILE A 267 3.52 -25.64 -13.36
CA ILE A 267 4.41 -24.49 -13.23
C ILE A 267 4.42 -23.63 -14.51
N ALA A 268 4.23 -24.22 -15.70
CA ALA A 268 4.18 -23.47 -16.97
C ALA A 268 2.91 -22.60 -17.08
N GLU A 269 1.79 -23.03 -16.49
CA GLU A 269 0.56 -22.26 -16.44
C GLU A 269 0.65 -21.08 -15.45
N GLU A 270 1.37 -21.24 -14.32
CA GLU A 270 1.58 -20.17 -13.34
C GLU A 270 2.57 -19.09 -13.83
N PHE A 271 3.44 -19.38 -14.80
CA PHE A 271 4.42 -18.46 -15.38
C PHE A 271 3.97 -17.94 -16.75
N SER A 272 2.78 -17.34 -16.84
CA SER A 272 2.31 -16.69 -18.07
C SER A 272 3.15 -15.45 -18.40
N LEU A 273 3.32 -15.11 -19.68
CA LEU A 273 4.03 -13.90 -20.10
C LEU A 273 3.33 -12.63 -19.58
N SER A 274 1.99 -12.67 -19.42
CA SER A 274 1.20 -11.61 -18.83
C SER A 274 1.61 -11.28 -17.39
N SER A 275 1.93 -12.28 -16.59
CA SER A 275 2.44 -12.09 -15.22
C SER A 275 3.79 -11.35 -15.21
N TYR A 276 4.69 -11.66 -16.13
CA TYR A 276 5.98 -10.94 -16.25
C TYR A 276 5.79 -9.49 -16.71
N VAL A 277 4.91 -9.26 -17.70
CA VAL A 277 4.59 -7.90 -18.16
C VAL A 277 3.92 -7.11 -17.03
N TYR A 278 3.06 -7.74 -16.25
CA TYR A 278 2.44 -7.13 -15.08
C TYR A 278 3.48 -6.72 -14.02
N VAL A 279 4.42 -7.62 -13.68
CA VAL A 279 5.52 -7.31 -12.75
C VAL A 279 6.42 -6.21 -13.30
N ALA A 280 6.73 -6.23 -14.61
CA ALA A 280 7.48 -5.16 -15.25
C ALA A 280 6.77 -3.80 -15.15
N LEU A 281 5.46 -3.77 -15.37
CA LEU A 281 4.62 -2.58 -15.20
C LEU A 281 4.70 -2.03 -13.76
N LEU A 282 4.55 -2.89 -12.75
CA LEU A 282 4.70 -2.50 -11.34
C LEU A 282 6.10 -1.96 -11.05
N THR A 283 7.13 -2.56 -11.66
CA THR A 283 8.53 -2.12 -11.52
C THR A 283 8.75 -0.73 -12.13
N VAL A 284 8.21 -0.48 -13.34
CA VAL A 284 8.24 0.84 -13.97
C VAL A 284 7.49 1.88 -13.13
N GLY A 285 6.45 1.45 -12.42
CA GLY A 285 5.72 2.27 -11.45
C GLY A 285 6.61 2.88 -10.36
N ILE A 286 7.69 2.23 -9.96
CA ILE A 286 8.69 2.80 -9.02
C ILE A 286 9.25 4.11 -9.57
N GLY A 287 9.59 4.14 -10.86
CA GLY A 287 10.01 5.36 -11.56
C GLY A 287 8.92 6.42 -11.59
N GLY A 288 7.66 6.00 -11.78
CA GLY A 288 6.49 6.88 -11.72
C GLY A 288 6.35 7.56 -10.36
N GLN A 289 6.45 6.82 -9.27
CA GLN A 289 6.43 7.36 -7.91
C GLN A 289 7.53 8.41 -7.68
N TYR A 290 8.76 8.08 -8.10
CA TYR A 290 9.88 9.01 -7.98
C TYR A 290 9.62 10.33 -8.72
N VAL A 291 9.20 10.25 -9.98
CA VAL A 291 8.92 11.43 -10.81
C VAL A 291 7.72 12.21 -10.29
N GLY A 292 6.63 11.53 -9.90
CA GLY A 292 5.44 12.15 -9.32
C GLY A 292 5.76 12.94 -8.04
N GLY A 293 6.58 12.38 -7.16
CA GLY A 293 7.02 13.08 -5.96
C GLY A 293 7.93 14.27 -6.23
N LYS A 294 8.87 14.14 -7.18
CA LYS A 294 9.70 15.29 -7.60
C LYS A 294 8.88 16.38 -8.28
N LEU A 295 7.81 16.00 -8.97
CA LEU A 295 6.91 16.92 -9.60
C LEU A 295 6.11 17.72 -8.56
N SER A 296 5.59 17.06 -7.51
CA SER A 296 4.85 17.73 -6.43
C SER A 296 5.69 18.72 -5.61
N ASP A 297 7.03 18.55 -5.59
CA ASP A 297 7.94 19.53 -4.97
C ASP A 297 8.19 20.78 -5.86
N ARG A 298 7.81 20.73 -7.14
CA ARG A 298 8.14 21.79 -8.13
C ARG A 298 6.94 22.56 -8.67
N ILE A 299 5.79 21.90 -8.71
CA ILE A 299 4.53 22.51 -9.18
C ILE A 299 3.42 22.20 -8.16
N PRO A 300 2.32 22.97 -8.14
CA PRO A 300 1.17 22.64 -7.30
C PRO A 300 0.72 21.19 -7.52
N SER A 301 0.56 20.45 -6.42
CA SER A 301 0.19 19.02 -6.42
C SER A 301 -1.08 18.74 -7.25
N THR A 302 -2.05 19.65 -7.19
CA THR A 302 -3.29 19.60 -7.99
C THR A 302 -3.04 19.71 -9.51
N THR A 303 -2.09 20.54 -9.93
CA THR A 303 -1.68 20.63 -11.34
C THR A 303 -1.01 19.34 -11.80
N GLY A 304 -0.12 18.79 -10.96
CA GLY A 304 0.51 17.50 -11.20
C GLY A 304 -0.52 16.38 -11.36
N LEU A 305 -1.52 16.34 -10.48
CA LEU A 305 -2.64 15.39 -10.57
C LEU A 305 -3.39 15.52 -11.91
N ALA A 306 -3.75 16.73 -12.30
CA ALA A 306 -4.48 16.97 -13.57
C ALA A 306 -3.68 16.48 -14.80
N VAL A 307 -2.37 16.74 -14.84
CA VAL A 307 -1.49 16.31 -15.93
C VAL A 307 -1.38 14.78 -15.96
N VAL A 308 -1.14 14.14 -14.81
CA VAL A 308 -0.96 12.70 -14.74
C VAL A 308 -2.27 11.95 -15.01
N PHE A 309 -3.42 12.44 -14.50
CA PHE A 309 -4.73 11.87 -14.86
C PHE A 309 -5.05 12.04 -16.33
N GLY A 310 -4.76 13.21 -16.93
CA GLY A 310 -4.93 13.41 -18.35
C GLY A 310 -4.11 12.42 -19.18
N GLY A 311 -2.84 12.23 -18.82
CA GLY A 311 -1.99 11.20 -19.43
C GLY A 311 -2.54 9.79 -19.26
N LEU A 312 -3.04 9.47 -18.06
CA LEU A 312 -3.61 8.16 -17.75
C LEU A 312 -4.87 7.89 -18.60
N VAL A 313 -5.74 8.88 -18.79
CA VAL A 313 -6.91 8.77 -19.69
C VAL A 313 -6.46 8.46 -21.11
N VAL A 314 -5.46 9.17 -21.64
CA VAL A 314 -4.94 8.93 -22.99
C VAL A 314 -4.39 7.53 -23.13
N VAL A 315 -3.58 7.09 -22.17
CA VAL A 315 -2.99 5.73 -22.19
C VAL A 315 -4.07 4.65 -22.06
N THR A 316 -5.05 4.84 -21.18
CA THR A 316 -6.11 3.85 -20.97
C THR A 316 -7.00 3.72 -22.20
N VAL A 317 -7.41 4.82 -22.81
CA VAL A 317 -8.20 4.82 -24.06
C VAL A 317 -7.41 4.22 -25.22
N GLY A 318 -6.12 4.51 -25.30
CA GLY A 318 -5.21 3.98 -26.32
C GLY A 318 -4.68 2.57 -26.05
N PHE A 319 -5.00 1.95 -24.89
CA PHE A 319 -4.36 0.70 -24.48
C PHE A 319 -4.69 -0.47 -25.42
N VAL A 320 -5.96 -0.70 -25.70
CA VAL A 320 -6.40 -1.80 -26.56
C VAL A 320 -5.88 -1.63 -28.00
N PRO A 321 -6.00 -0.45 -28.66
CA PRO A 321 -5.35 -0.22 -29.94
C PRO A 321 -3.83 -0.47 -29.94
N ALA A 322 -3.13 -0.03 -28.89
CA ALA A 322 -1.69 -0.26 -28.76
C ALA A 322 -1.35 -1.74 -28.56
N ALA A 323 -2.13 -2.45 -27.73
CA ALA A 323 -1.96 -3.88 -27.50
C ALA A 323 -2.17 -4.69 -28.79
N SER A 324 -3.15 -4.32 -29.62
CA SER A 324 -3.42 -4.95 -30.91
C SER A 324 -2.36 -4.61 -31.98
N GLY A 325 -1.55 -3.59 -31.76
CA GLY A 325 -0.45 -3.20 -32.66
C GLY A 325 0.81 -4.05 -32.55
N GLY A 326 0.86 -5.01 -31.59
CA GLY A 326 1.95 -5.94 -31.39
C GLY A 326 2.69 -5.76 -30.05
N LEU A 327 3.65 -6.65 -29.79
CA LEU A 327 4.34 -6.74 -28.50
C LEU A 327 5.03 -5.43 -28.10
N ALA A 328 5.71 -4.75 -29.01
CA ALA A 328 6.44 -3.52 -28.68
C ALA A 328 5.51 -2.40 -28.21
N THR A 329 4.39 -2.19 -28.90
CA THR A 329 3.38 -1.17 -28.55
C THR A 329 2.63 -1.53 -27.27
N LEU A 330 2.36 -2.82 -27.03
CA LEU A 330 1.80 -3.32 -25.78
C LEU A 330 2.73 -3.04 -24.60
N LEU A 331 4.03 -3.34 -24.72
CA LEU A 331 5.01 -3.10 -23.65
C LEU A 331 5.16 -1.60 -23.34
N VAL A 332 5.16 -0.74 -24.36
CA VAL A 332 5.19 0.72 -24.17
C VAL A 332 3.93 1.20 -23.46
N ALA A 333 2.75 0.77 -23.90
CA ALA A 333 1.48 1.14 -23.27
C ALA A 333 1.40 0.66 -21.81
N SER A 334 1.83 -0.58 -21.54
CA SER A 334 1.89 -1.15 -20.19
C SER A 334 2.88 -0.37 -19.30
N GLY A 335 4.05 -0.04 -19.81
CA GLY A 335 5.04 0.76 -19.09
C GLY A 335 4.52 2.16 -18.77
N LEU A 336 3.89 2.85 -19.72
CA LEU A 336 3.28 4.16 -19.51
C LEU A 336 2.12 4.09 -18.51
N LEU A 337 1.28 3.06 -18.60
CA LEU A 337 0.18 2.82 -17.64
C LEU A 337 0.72 2.68 -16.22
N GLY A 338 1.69 1.81 -16.00
CA GLY A 338 2.32 1.60 -14.70
C GLY A 338 2.99 2.88 -14.19
N PHE A 339 3.77 3.55 -15.04
CA PHE A 339 4.43 4.79 -14.67
C PHE A 339 3.45 5.87 -14.19
N LEU A 340 2.39 6.15 -14.97
CA LEU A 340 1.41 7.18 -14.65
C LEU A 340 0.55 6.80 -13.45
N LEU A 341 0.12 5.53 -13.35
CA LEU A 341 -0.70 5.05 -12.25
C LEU A 341 0.00 5.26 -10.89
N PHE A 342 1.29 4.96 -10.82
CA PHE A 342 2.06 5.13 -9.59
C PHE A 342 2.56 6.56 -9.37
N ALA A 343 2.68 7.38 -10.42
CA ALA A 343 2.98 8.81 -10.26
C ALA A 343 1.86 9.59 -9.55
N LEU A 344 0.62 9.11 -9.59
CA LEU A 344 -0.51 9.72 -8.87
C LEU A 344 -0.33 9.68 -7.36
N GLN A 345 0.28 8.62 -6.82
CA GLN A 345 0.32 8.36 -5.39
C GLN A 345 0.97 9.49 -4.57
N PRO A 346 2.21 9.91 -4.83
CA PRO A 346 2.81 11.02 -4.08
C PRO A 346 2.10 12.36 -4.32
N LEU A 347 1.51 12.55 -5.50
CA LEU A 347 0.77 13.78 -5.84
C LEU A 347 -0.51 13.90 -5.00
N TYR A 348 -1.35 12.85 -4.91
CA TYR A 348 -2.55 12.95 -4.07
C TYR A 348 -2.19 12.97 -2.58
N GLN A 349 -1.13 12.29 -2.14
CA GLN A 349 -0.67 12.35 -0.76
C GLN A 349 -0.23 13.77 -0.38
N ALA A 350 0.50 14.46 -1.25
CA ALA A 350 0.85 15.87 -1.07
C ALA A 350 -0.40 16.76 -1.06
N THR A 351 -1.35 16.54 -1.99
CA THR A 351 -2.62 17.28 -2.05
C THR A 351 -3.43 17.12 -0.76
N ILE A 352 -3.51 15.93 -0.20
CA ILE A 352 -4.16 15.69 1.11
C ILE A 352 -3.46 16.48 2.21
N ALA A 353 -2.12 16.45 2.26
CA ALA A 353 -1.37 17.22 3.24
C ALA A 353 -1.63 18.73 3.13
N ASP A 354 -1.73 19.26 1.90
CA ASP A 354 -1.99 20.68 1.65
C ASP A 354 -3.39 21.14 2.10
N HIS A 355 -4.36 20.21 2.12
CA HIS A 355 -5.75 20.50 2.51
C HIS A 355 -6.11 19.99 3.91
N SER A 356 -5.13 19.58 4.71
CA SER A 356 -5.31 19.03 6.05
C SER A 356 -4.59 19.89 7.08
N PRO A 357 -5.26 20.24 8.21
CA PRO A 357 -4.57 20.88 9.33
C PRO A 357 -3.43 19.98 9.84
N PRO A 358 -2.29 20.57 10.25
CA PRO A 358 -1.16 19.79 10.75
C PRO A 358 -1.50 18.84 11.91
N GLY A 359 -2.40 19.26 12.82
CA GLY A 359 -2.82 18.47 13.98
C GLY A 359 -3.78 17.30 13.66
N ASP A 360 -4.37 17.27 12.44
CA ASP A 360 -5.38 16.27 12.04
C ASP A 360 -4.92 15.47 10.80
N ARG A 361 -3.61 15.43 10.51
CA ARG A 361 -3.08 14.74 9.32
C ARG A 361 -3.20 13.23 9.42
N GLY A 362 -3.06 12.66 10.60
CA GLY A 362 -3.32 11.24 10.82
C GLY A 362 -4.76 10.88 10.51
N LEU A 363 -5.72 11.66 11.02
CA LEU A 363 -7.15 11.51 10.70
C LEU A 363 -7.39 11.65 9.19
N SER A 364 -6.79 12.63 8.53
CA SER A 364 -6.89 12.86 7.09
C SER A 364 -6.42 11.64 6.28
N TYR A 365 -5.27 11.08 6.63
CA TYR A 365 -4.76 9.87 5.99
C TYR A 365 -5.54 8.62 6.39
N GLY A 366 -6.12 8.57 7.60
CA GLY A 366 -7.09 7.56 7.99
C GLY A 366 -8.28 7.52 7.03
N TYR A 367 -8.88 8.66 6.73
CA TYR A 367 -9.95 8.78 5.72
C TYR A 367 -9.45 8.42 4.32
N THR A 368 -8.24 8.86 3.96
CA THR A 368 -7.62 8.54 2.66
C THR A 368 -7.54 7.04 2.44
N TYR A 369 -7.08 6.30 3.43
CA TYR A 369 -6.95 4.84 3.31
C TYR A 369 -8.28 4.11 3.43
N LEU A 370 -9.22 4.59 4.24
CA LEU A 370 -10.58 4.08 4.27
C LEU A 370 -11.24 4.19 2.88
N VAL A 371 -11.07 5.33 2.21
CA VAL A 371 -11.62 5.57 0.88
C VAL A 371 -10.89 4.76 -0.19
N SER A 372 -9.54 4.74 -0.18
CA SER A 372 -8.74 4.04 -1.18
C SER A 372 -8.88 2.52 -1.11
N PHE A 373 -8.83 1.95 0.10
CA PHE A 373 -8.87 0.50 0.30
C PHE A 373 -10.27 -0.02 0.63
N GLY A 374 -11.11 0.77 1.30
CA GLY A 374 -12.50 0.41 1.60
C GLY A 374 -13.39 0.58 0.37
N ILE A 375 -13.65 1.82 -0.03
CA ILE A 375 -14.52 2.11 -1.19
C ILE A 375 -13.84 1.69 -2.50
N GLY A 376 -12.55 1.96 -2.62
CA GLY A 376 -11.75 1.58 -3.80
C GLY A 376 -11.77 0.09 -4.11
N ALA A 377 -11.94 -0.78 -3.11
CA ALA A 377 -12.09 -2.23 -3.30
C ALA A 377 -13.26 -2.59 -4.23
N ALA A 378 -14.33 -1.78 -4.26
CA ALA A 378 -15.45 -1.97 -5.18
C ALA A 378 -15.05 -1.84 -6.66
N GLY A 379 -13.89 -1.23 -6.96
CA GLY A 379 -13.37 -1.12 -8.32
C GLY A 379 -13.18 -2.47 -9.01
N ALA A 380 -12.75 -3.50 -8.28
CA ALA A 380 -12.64 -4.86 -8.82
C ALA A 380 -14.02 -5.43 -9.21
N ALA A 381 -15.04 -5.23 -8.37
CA ALA A 381 -16.39 -5.68 -8.67
C ALA A 381 -16.98 -4.94 -9.89
N VAL A 382 -16.77 -3.62 -9.98
CA VAL A 382 -17.21 -2.82 -11.14
C VAL A 382 -16.51 -3.28 -12.42
N ALA A 383 -15.18 -3.47 -12.39
CA ALA A 383 -14.43 -3.92 -13.55
C ALA A 383 -14.85 -5.35 -13.97
N GLY A 384 -15.01 -6.27 -13.01
CA GLY A 384 -15.47 -7.63 -13.28
C GLY A 384 -16.87 -7.66 -13.90
N PHE A 385 -17.79 -6.84 -13.40
CA PHE A 385 -19.12 -6.69 -14.00
C PHE A 385 -19.03 -6.16 -15.43
N LEU A 386 -18.27 -5.09 -15.67
CA LEU A 386 -18.12 -4.53 -17.02
C LEU A 386 -17.52 -5.55 -18.00
N LEU A 387 -16.51 -6.29 -17.58
CA LEU A 387 -15.91 -7.33 -18.40
C LEU A 387 -16.95 -8.45 -18.73
N SER A 388 -17.74 -8.87 -17.75
CA SER A 388 -18.77 -9.90 -17.96
C SER A 388 -19.92 -9.51 -18.90
N VAL A 389 -20.10 -8.21 -19.17
CA VAL A 389 -21.15 -7.71 -20.09
C VAL A 389 -20.59 -7.48 -21.50
N VAL A 390 -19.27 -7.25 -21.62
CA VAL A 390 -18.61 -6.94 -22.90
C VAL A 390 -18.00 -8.18 -23.56
N THR A 391 -17.66 -9.20 -22.76
CA THR A 391 -17.19 -10.52 -23.22
C THR A 391 -18.33 -11.51 -23.30
#